data_a7a0adedd5726c5826b7b2afb1fb8ade
#
_entry.id   a7a0adedd5726c5826b7b2afb1fb8ade
#
_cell.length_a   1.000
_cell.length_b   1.000
_cell.length_c   1.000
_cell.angle_alpha   90.00
_cell.angle_beta   90.00
_cell.angle_gamma   90.00
#
_symmetry.space_group_name_H-M   'P 1'
#
loop_
_entity.id
_entity.type
_entity.pdbx_description
1 polymer ?
#
loop_
_entity_poly.entity_id
_entity_poly.type
_entity_poly.pdbx_seq_one_letter_code
_entity_poly.pdbx_strand_id
1 'polypeptide(L)'
;VDSSPNEMKLIIPKGCDNAPRKQIVIDFTVAILKQQNKIIKEYADESVIWYQLKDNKKTEGQSFLINFLQDENKDIIDCLEIYQVITHGKFASINGVISLTNGTKVDFCDVYTFSNTAKSGKVKEIKSYRL
;
A
#
# COMPACT_ATOMS: atom_id res chain seq x y z
N VAL A 1 23.95 -3.29 -14.97
CA VAL A 1 23.75 -3.68 -14.54
C VAL A 1 23.06 -3.79 -13.73
N ASP A 2 22.64 -3.69 -13.54
CA ASP A 2 22.11 -3.85 -12.71
C ASP A 2 20.88 -3.55 -12.50
N SER A 3 20.01 -3.84 -13.23
CA SER A 3 18.64 -3.81 -12.95
C SER A 3 18.37 -4.68 -11.77
N SER A 4 17.94 -4.07 -10.73
CA SER A 4 17.50 -4.81 -9.57
C SER A 4 16.32 -5.69 -9.99
N PRO A 5 16.32 -6.98 -9.67
CA PRO A 5 15.18 -7.82 -9.98
C PRO A 5 13.91 -7.40 -9.25
N ASN A 6 14.04 -6.53 -8.26
CA ASN A 6 12.89 -6.03 -7.50
C ASN A 6 12.46 -4.63 -7.93
N GLU A 7 13.02 -4.13 -9.02
CA GLU A 7 12.65 -2.82 -9.51
C GLU A 7 11.23 -2.88 -10.08
N MET A 8 10.36 -2.10 -9.49
CA MET A 8 8.96 -2.06 -9.85
C MET A 8 8.66 -0.77 -10.60
N LYS A 9 8.02 -0.89 -11.75
CA LYS A 9 7.56 0.26 -12.50
C LYS A 9 6.30 0.80 -11.83
N LEU A 10 6.24 2.12 -11.65
CA LEU A 10 5.09 2.77 -11.02
C LEU A 10 4.43 3.72 -12.02
N ILE A 11 3.14 3.52 -12.26
CA ILE A 11 2.34 4.39 -13.13
C ILE A 11 1.24 4.97 -12.28
N ILE A 12 1.17 6.30 -12.18
CA ILE A 12 0.16 6.99 -11.39
C ILE A 12 -0.64 7.94 -12.27
N PRO A 13 -1.91 8.22 -11.91
CA PRO A 13 -2.73 9.13 -12.69
C PRO A 13 -2.26 10.57 -12.52
N LYS A 14 -2.59 11.40 -13.49
CA LYS A 14 -2.27 12.83 -13.43
C LYS A 14 -3.09 13.48 -12.31
N GLY A 15 -2.50 14.50 -11.67
CA GLY A 15 -3.21 15.27 -10.66
C GLY A 15 -3.10 14.75 -9.24
N CYS A 16 -2.35 13.69 -9.01
CA CYS A 16 -2.15 13.15 -7.65
C CYS A 16 -1.03 13.85 -6.89
N ASP A 17 -0.20 14.59 -7.58
CA ASP A 17 1.06 15.11 -7.03
C ASP A 17 0.91 16.31 -6.12
N ASN A 18 -0.25 16.97 -6.08
CA ASN A 18 -0.46 18.16 -5.27
C ASN A 18 -1.31 17.94 -4.02
N ALA A 19 -1.58 16.69 -3.67
CA ALA A 19 -2.41 16.38 -2.52
C ALA A 19 -1.62 15.53 -1.54
N PRO A 20 -1.17 16.10 -0.41
CA PRO A 20 -0.30 15.38 0.52
C PRO A 20 -0.84 14.04 0.99
N ARG A 21 -2.15 13.97 1.31
CA ARG A 21 -2.75 12.70 1.78
C ARG A 21 -2.72 11.64 0.67
N LYS A 22 -2.98 12.05 -0.57
CA LYS A 22 -2.92 11.13 -1.71
C LYS A 22 -1.52 10.57 -1.89
N GLN A 23 -0.51 11.42 -1.72
CA GLN A 23 0.88 10.98 -1.85
C GLN A 23 1.25 9.98 -0.76
N ILE A 24 0.78 10.20 0.47
CA ILE A 24 1.02 9.26 1.56
C ILE A 24 0.40 7.88 1.25
N VAL A 25 -0.82 7.87 0.72
CA VAL A 25 -1.50 6.63 0.36
C VAL A 25 -0.73 5.88 -0.73
N ILE A 26 -0.24 6.59 -1.73
CA ILE A 26 0.58 6.00 -2.80
C ILE A 26 1.87 5.44 -2.22
N ASP A 27 2.57 6.24 -1.42
CA ASP A 27 3.86 5.84 -0.85
C ASP A 27 3.71 4.64 0.08
N PHE A 28 2.64 4.61 0.87
CA PHE A 28 2.40 3.49 1.78
C PHE A 28 2.06 2.21 1.02
N THR A 29 1.25 2.32 -0.04
CA THR A 29 0.91 1.18 -0.88
C THR A 29 2.16 0.60 -1.53
N VAL A 30 3.02 1.46 -2.06
CA VAL A 30 4.31 1.05 -2.63
C VAL A 30 5.17 0.39 -1.56
N ALA A 31 5.19 0.96 -0.35
CA ALA A 31 6.01 0.44 0.75
C ALA A 31 5.59 -0.97 1.16
N ILE A 32 4.29 -1.25 1.17
CA ILE A 32 3.80 -2.60 1.45
C ILE A 32 4.29 -3.58 0.38
N LEU A 33 4.18 -3.20 -0.89
CA LEU A 33 4.55 -4.07 -2.00
C LEU A 33 6.06 -4.28 -2.11
N LYS A 34 6.85 -3.26 -1.76
CA LYS A 34 8.30 -3.33 -1.83
C LYS A 34 8.96 -3.60 -0.47
N GLN A 35 8.18 -3.80 0.56
CA GLN A 35 8.66 -4.08 1.92
C GLN A 35 9.59 -2.98 2.44
N GLN A 36 9.19 -1.74 2.25
CA GLN A 36 9.95 -0.57 2.70
C GLN A 36 9.59 -0.24 4.14
N ASN A 37 10.27 -0.89 5.08
CA ASN A 37 9.95 -0.80 6.50
C ASN A 37 10.00 0.63 7.04
N LYS A 38 10.92 1.44 6.53
CA LYS A 38 11.09 2.81 7.00
C LYS A 38 9.84 3.65 6.77
N ILE A 39 9.24 3.53 5.58
CA ILE A 39 8.00 4.24 5.24
C ILE A 39 6.85 3.75 6.11
N ILE A 40 6.76 2.44 6.31
CA ILE A 40 5.72 1.86 7.15
C ILE A 40 5.83 2.39 8.58
N LYS A 41 7.04 2.41 9.13
CA LYS A 41 7.25 2.93 10.48
C LYS A 41 6.90 4.40 10.60
N GLU A 42 7.16 5.18 9.55
CA GLU A 42 6.92 6.61 9.57
C GLU A 42 5.42 6.93 9.54
N TYR A 43 4.65 6.23 8.70
CA TYR A 43 3.27 6.61 8.44
C TYR A 43 2.22 5.73 9.12
N ALA A 44 2.58 4.56 9.63
CA ALA A 44 1.62 3.69 10.29
C ALA A 44 1.50 4.02 11.78
N ASP A 45 0.28 3.95 12.29
CA ASP A 45 0.05 3.97 13.73
C ASP A 45 0.66 2.69 14.34
N GLU A 46 1.10 2.76 15.58
CA GLU A 46 1.67 1.58 16.25
C GLU A 46 0.67 0.43 16.32
N SER A 47 -0.62 0.75 16.39
CA SER A 47 -1.69 -0.23 16.48
C SER A 47 -2.38 -0.46 15.13
N VAL A 48 -1.72 -0.17 14.02
CA VAL A 48 -2.29 -0.31 12.68
C VAL A 48 -2.84 -1.73 12.47
N ILE A 49 -3.98 -1.82 11.79
CA ILE A 49 -4.61 -3.10 11.49
C ILE A 49 -4.68 -3.24 9.97
N TRP A 50 -4.25 -4.39 9.47
CA TRP A 50 -4.31 -4.71 8.05
C TRP A 50 -5.21 -5.92 7.85
N TYR A 51 -6.30 -5.71 7.13
CA TYR A 51 -7.22 -6.79 6.75
C TYR A 51 -6.96 -7.19 5.31
N GLN A 52 -6.60 -8.43 5.10
CA GLN A 52 -6.49 -9.03 3.76
C GLN A 52 -7.75 -9.85 3.52
N LEU A 53 -8.73 -9.22 2.88
CA LEU A 53 -10.08 -9.79 2.83
C LEU A 53 -10.18 -11.05 1.98
N LYS A 54 -9.39 -11.15 0.93
CA LYS A 54 -9.38 -12.35 0.09
C LYS A 54 -9.02 -13.60 0.90
N ASP A 55 -8.05 -13.48 1.79
CA ASP A 55 -7.55 -14.59 2.57
C ASP A 55 -8.15 -14.64 3.97
N ASN A 56 -9.04 -13.71 4.27
CA ASN A 56 -9.65 -13.57 5.59
C ASN A 56 -8.59 -13.49 6.70
N LYS A 57 -7.55 -12.71 6.45
CA LYS A 57 -6.44 -12.51 7.38
C LYS A 57 -6.47 -11.13 7.98
N LYS A 58 -6.02 -11.04 9.24
CA LYS A 58 -5.94 -9.80 9.97
C LYS A 58 -4.56 -9.73 10.65
N THR A 59 -3.84 -8.65 10.41
CA THR A 59 -2.53 -8.41 11.04
C THR A 59 -2.64 -7.14 11.86
N GLU A 60 -2.34 -7.22 13.16
CA GLU A 60 -2.42 -6.08 14.08
C GLU A 60 -1.05 -5.67 14.57
N GLY A 61 -0.83 -4.34 14.61
CA GLY A 61 0.38 -3.76 15.13
C GLY A 61 1.44 -3.55 14.07
N GLN A 62 2.14 -2.42 14.18
CA GLN A 62 3.16 -2.03 13.21
C GLN A 62 4.29 -3.08 13.12
N SER A 63 4.74 -3.58 14.27
CA SER A 63 5.82 -4.57 14.31
C SER A 63 5.40 -5.88 13.64
N PHE A 64 4.17 -6.31 13.89
CA PHE A 64 3.66 -7.55 13.29
C PHE A 64 3.49 -7.39 11.79
N LEU A 65 3.03 -6.22 11.34
CA LEU A 65 2.89 -5.93 9.93
C LEU A 65 4.25 -6.01 9.22
N ILE A 66 5.28 -5.40 9.79
CA ILE A 66 6.61 -5.41 9.20
C ILE A 66 7.15 -6.84 9.14
N ASN A 67 7.01 -7.60 10.23
CA ASN A 67 7.48 -8.98 10.25
C ASN A 67 6.74 -9.85 9.25
N PHE A 68 5.42 -9.67 9.16
CA PHE A 68 4.62 -10.42 8.19
C PHE A 68 5.09 -10.16 6.76
N LEU A 69 5.32 -8.89 6.41
CA LEU A 69 5.75 -8.53 5.07
C LEU A 69 7.13 -9.12 4.74
N GLN A 70 8.02 -9.23 5.73
CA GLN A 70 9.35 -9.78 5.52
C GLN A 70 9.34 -11.30 5.39
N ASP A 71 8.45 -11.96 6.11
CA ASP A 71 8.35 -13.41 6.10
C ASP A 71 7.59 -13.94 4.90
N GLU A 72 6.79 -13.08 4.26
CA GLU A 72 6.00 -13.47 3.10
C GLU A 72 6.92 -13.80 1.92
N ASN A 73 6.72 -14.96 1.36
CA ASN A 73 7.41 -15.30 0.12
C ASN A 73 6.60 -14.73 -1.02
N LYS A 74 7.05 -13.63 -1.58
CA LYS A 74 6.26 -12.86 -2.52
C LYS A 74 6.73 -13.05 -3.95
N ASP A 75 5.75 -13.03 -4.85
CA ASP A 75 6.04 -12.93 -6.27
C ASP A 75 6.68 -11.57 -6.55
N ILE A 76 7.54 -11.55 -7.57
CA ILE A 76 8.18 -10.31 -7.98
C ILE A 76 7.16 -9.48 -8.74
N ILE A 77 7.02 -8.23 -8.32
CA ILE A 77 6.08 -7.29 -8.94
C ILE A 77 6.81 -6.51 -10.03
N ASP A 78 6.27 -6.58 -11.24
CA ASP A 78 6.81 -5.91 -12.40
C ASP A 78 6.31 -4.47 -12.51
N CYS A 79 5.03 -4.26 -12.24
CA CYS A 79 4.42 -2.96 -12.41
C CYS A 79 3.25 -2.77 -11.44
N LEU A 80 3.15 -1.57 -10.89
CA LEU A 80 1.98 -1.12 -10.15
C LEU A 80 1.38 0.03 -10.93
N GLU A 81 0.18 -0.16 -11.44
CA GLU A 81 -0.54 0.91 -12.13
C GLU A 81 -1.71 1.34 -11.26
N ILE A 82 -1.70 2.59 -10.83
CA ILE A 82 -2.73 3.17 -9.97
C ILE A 82 -3.71 3.91 -10.87
N TYR A 83 -4.98 3.57 -10.78
CA TYR A 83 -6.03 4.21 -11.55
C TYR A 83 -6.60 5.42 -10.84
N GLN A 84 -6.88 5.30 -9.55
CA GLN A 84 -7.51 6.37 -8.80
C GLN A 84 -7.02 6.37 -7.35
N VAL A 85 -6.87 7.57 -6.79
CA VAL A 85 -6.66 7.77 -5.37
C VAL A 85 -7.69 8.80 -4.93
N ILE A 86 -8.54 8.43 -4.00
CA ILE A 86 -9.62 9.29 -3.51
C ILE A 86 -9.42 9.48 -2.02
N THR A 87 -9.48 10.73 -1.57
CA THR A 87 -9.36 11.05 -0.14
C THR A 87 -10.53 11.91 0.30
N HIS A 88 -11.05 11.63 1.49
CA HIS A 88 -12.12 12.41 2.09
C HIS A 88 -12.03 12.29 3.61
N GLY A 89 -11.75 13.40 4.29
CA GLY A 89 -11.58 13.37 5.73
C GLY A 89 -10.43 12.45 6.11
N LYS A 90 -10.69 11.49 6.99
CA LYS A 90 -9.69 10.53 7.42
C LYS A 90 -9.72 9.22 6.63
N PHE A 91 -10.49 9.17 5.55
CA PHE A 91 -10.62 7.98 4.73
C PHE A 91 -9.98 8.18 3.37
N ALA A 92 -9.46 7.10 2.80
CA ALA A 92 -8.88 7.14 1.46
C ALA A 92 -9.06 5.79 0.80
N SER A 93 -9.09 5.80 -0.53
CA SER A 93 -9.09 4.57 -1.30
C SER A 93 -8.11 4.70 -2.45
N ILE A 94 -7.51 3.58 -2.84
CA ILE A 94 -6.58 3.52 -3.95
C ILE A 94 -6.87 2.23 -4.70
N ASN A 95 -6.96 2.31 -6.02
CA ASN A 95 -7.21 1.12 -6.82
C ASN A 95 -6.37 1.11 -8.08
N GLY A 96 -6.20 -0.07 -8.65
CA GLY A 96 -5.41 -0.24 -9.84
C GLY A 96 -5.11 -1.70 -10.11
N VAL A 97 -3.97 -1.94 -10.76
CA VAL A 97 -3.54 -3.29 -11.15
C VAL A 97 -2.10 -3.52 -10.72
N ILE A 98 -1.87 -4.67 -10.13
CA ILE A 98 -0.52 -5.17 -9.81
C ILE A 98 -0.18 -6.22 -10.87
N SER A 99 0.89 -6.00 -11.62
CA SER A 99 1.37 -6.95 -12.62
C SER A 99 2.60 -7.67 -12.10
N LEU A 100 2.57 -8.99 -12.14
CA LEU A 100 3.68 -9.82 -11.68
C LEU A 100 4.57 -10.20 -12.86
N THR A 101 5.82 -10.54 -12.57
CA THR A 101 6.77 -10.90 -13.63
C THR A 101 6.36 -12.14 -14.38
N ASN A 102 5.51 -13.00 -13.80
CA ASN A 102 5.02 -14.19 -14.47
C ASN A 102 3.83 -13.92 -15.41
N GLY A 103 3.45 -12.65 -15.57
CA GLY A 103 2.36 -12.26 -16.44
C GLY A 103 0.99 -12.17 -15.75
N THR A 104 0.89 -12.60 -14.51
CA THR A 104 -0.37 -12.51 -13.77
C THR A 104 -0.68 -11.07 -13.42
N LYS A 105 -1.94 -10.68 -13.54
CA LYS A 105 -2.42 -9.36 -13.15
C LYS A 105 -3.46 -9.50 -12.05
N VAL A 106 -3.33 -8.66 -11.04
CA VAL A 106 -4.23 -8.66 -9.88
C VAL A 106 -4.85 -7.27 -9.74
N ASP A 107 -6.17 -7.20 -9.90
CA ASP A 107 -6.88 -5.96 -9.61
C ASP A 107 -6.94 -5.76 -8.11
N PHE A 108 -6.74 -4.54 -7.64
CA PHE A 108 -6.74 -4.27 -6.22
C PHE A 108 -7.51 -3.00 -5.89
N CYS A 109 -8.01 -2.96 -4.67
CA CYS A 109 -8.58 -1.76 -4.07
C CYS A 109 -8.26 -1.82 -2.58
N ASP A 110 -7.55 -0.81 -2.10
CA ASP A 110 -7.22 -0.71 -0.68
C ASP A 110 -7.95 0.49 -0.09
N VAL A 111 -8.59 0.28 1.05
CA VAL A 111 -9.31 1.34 1.76
C VAL A 111 -8.55 1.64 3.04
N TYR A 112 -8.16 2.90 3.19
CA TYR A 112 -7.35 3.39 4.31
C TYR A 112 -8.20 4.18 5.28
N THR A 113 -7.93 4.00 6.57
CA THR A 113 -8.44 4.89 7.62
C THR A 113 -7.25 5.48 8.34
N PHE A 114 -7.22 6.81 8.44
CA PHE A 114 -6.19 7.53 9.18
C PHE A 114 -6.68 7.87 10.57
N SER A 115 -5.76 8.13 11.50
CA SER A 115 -6.13 8.44 12.88
C SER A 115 -6.87 9.77 13.03
N ASN A 116 -6.60 10.72 12.11
CA ASN A 116 -7.29 12.00 12.11
C ASN A 116 -7.17 12.63 10.72
N THR A 117 -7.71 13.84 10.56
CA THR A 117 -7.72 14.54 9.27
C THR A 117 -6.50 15.43 9.05
N ALA A 118 -5.64 15.60 10.05
CA ALA A 118 -4.47 16.44 9.96
C ALA A 118 -3.36 15.77 9.14
N LYS A 119 -2.39 16.56 8.68
CA LYS A 119 -1.25 16.03 7.94
C LYS A 119 -0.45 15.02 8.77
N SER A 120 -0.49 15.16 10.08
CA SER A 120 0.21 14.26 11.00
C SER A 120 -0.54 12.96 11.26
N GLY A 121 -1.73 12.80 10.68
CA GLY A 121 -2.51 11.58 10.86
C GLY A 121 -1.77 10.35 10.37
N LYS A 122 -1.86 9.27 11.13
CA LYS A 122 -1.19 8.01 10.81
C LYS A 122 -2.19 7.02 10.21
N VAL A 123 -1.68 6.09 9.43
CA VAL A 123 -2.50 4.99 8.89
C VAL A 123 -2.90 4.09 10.05
N LYS A 124 -4.18 4.00 10.31
CA LYS A 124 -4.72 3.23 11.42
C LYS A 124 -5.28 1.89 10.97
N GLU A 125 -5.83 1.83 9.77
CA GLU A 125 -6.45 0.61 9.26
C GLU A 125 -6.35 0.58 7.74
N ILE A 126 -6.11 -0.61 7.21
CA ILE A 126 -6.14 -0.84 5.76
C ILE A 126 -6.98 -2.07 5.50
N LYS A 127 -7.94 -1.96 4.59
CA LYS A 127 -8.69 -3.11 4.09
C LYS A 127 -8.29 -3.34 2.64
N SER A 128 -7.68 -4.48 2.38
CA SER A 128 -7.15 -4.79 1.05
C SER A 128 -8.03 -5.79 0.33
N TYR A 129 -8.51 -5.39 -0.84
CA TYR A 129 -9.32 -6.21 -1.72
C TYR A 129 -8.48 -6.59 -2.92
N ARG A 130 -8.43 -7.88 -3.24
CA ARG A 130 -7.69 -8.41 -4.39
C ARG A 130 -8.61 -9.27 -5.23
N LEU A 131 -8.56 -9.10 -6.56
CA LEU A 131 -9.38 -9.90 -7.47
C LEU A 131 -8.55 -10.73 -8.41
#